data_f9b49ea24abc371f3bcd3fbce19d9193
#
_entry.id   f9b49ea24abc371f3bcd3fbce19d9193
#
_cell.length_a   1.000
_cell.length_b   1.000
_cell.length_c   1.000
_cell.angle_alpha   90.00
_cell.angle_beta   90.00
_cell.angle_gamma   90.00
#
_symmetry.space_group_name_H-M   'P 1'
#
loop_
_entity.id
_entity.type
_entity.pdbx_description
1 polymer ?
#
loop_
_entity_poly.entity_id
_entity_poly.type
_entity_poly.pdbx_seq_one_letter_code
_entity_poly.pdbx_strand_id
1 'polypeptide(L)'
;VGATPKDVILMMSEQMNRYLTPAVKKQIQAQHMSIHDFVTLASIVERESLYDADRPTIAGVFKKRLAHGIPLQSDATISYVLGYAKENVSIGDTQLQSPYNTYVSKGLPPGPIANPGKKALDAVLHSEDTDYLYFVADKDGHNHFSKTYAEHLAEVEKIYGAEQASAGSSNQGQAPALAQAGPNYDVAATSEPDYNYSSAEA
;
A
#
# COMPACT_ATOMS: atom_id res chain seq x y z
N VAL A 1 -2.88 -1.61 34.78
CA VAL A 1 -2.46 -3.01 34.73
C VAL A 1 -3.65 -3.84 35.17
N GLY A 2 -4.21 -4.72 34.30
CA GLY A 2 -5.37 -5.55 34.60
C GLY A 2 -6.40 -5.66 33.49
N ALA A 3 -6.17 -5.04 32.32
CA ALA A 3 -7.07 -5.17 31.18
C ALA A 3 -6.99 -6.61 30.61
N THR A 4 -8.14 -7.21 30.36
CA THR A 4 -8.25 -8.50 29.68
C THR A 4 -8.09 -8.31 28.16
N PRO A 5 -7.79 -9.36 27.38
CA PRO A 5 -7.81 -9.25 25.89
C PRO A 5 -9.13 -8.68 25.34
N LYS A 6 -10.26 -9.01 25.98
CA LYS A 6 -11.58 -8.49 25.62
C LYS A 6 -11.66 -6.97 25.83
N ASP A 7 -11.12 -6.47 26.95
CA ASP A 7 -11.12 -5.03 27.24
C ASP A 7 -10.29 -4.27 26.20
N VAL A 8 -9.14 -4.82 25.79
CA VAL A 8 -8.30 -4.23 24.74
C VAL A 8 -9.06 -4.16 23.41
N ILE A 9 -9.73 -5.24 22.99
CA ILE A 9 -10.53 -5.27 21.75
C ILE A 9 -11.66 -4.24 21.82
N LEU A 10 -12.36 -4.13 22.96
CA LEU A 10 -13.42 -3.15 23.16
C LEU A 10 -12.88 -1.72 23.06
N MET A 11 -11.75 -1.42 23.71
CA MET A 11 -11.11 -0.11 23.63
C MET A 11 -10.71 0.26 22.20
N MET A 12 -10.15 -0.68 21.42
CA MET A 12 -9.81 -0.47 20.02
C MET A 12 -11.06 -0.18 19.17
N SER A 13 -12.14 -0.97 19.38
CA SER A 13 -13.42 -0.79 18.70
C SER A 13 -14.06 0.56 19.05
N GLU A 14 -14.02 0.97 20.31
CA GLU A 14 -14.52 2.28 20.74
C GLU A 14 -13.75 3.43 20.08
N GLN A 15 -12.43 3.34 19.97
CA GLN A 15 -11.61 4.37 19.30
C GLN A 15 -11.99 4.45 17.81
N MET A 16 -12.15 3.31 17.13
CA MET A 16 -12.59 3.29 15.74
C MET A 16 -13.98 3.93 15.60
N ASN A 17 -14.94 3.61 16.50
CA ASN A 17 -16.27 4.19 16.48
C ASN A 17 -16.25 5.72 16.71
N ARG A 18 -15.36 6.21 17.58
CA ARG A 18 -15.18 7.66 17.79
C ARG A 18 -14.62 8.35 16.53
N TYR A 19 -13.75 7.69 15.80
CA TYR A 19 -13.20 8.20 14.53
C TYR A 19 -14.27 8.23 13.44
N LEU A 20 -15.06 7.17 13.31
CA LEU A 20 -16.08 6.99 12.27
C LEU A 20 -17.37 7.80 12.56
N THR A 21 -17.23 9.10 12.70
CA THR A 21 -18.36 10.02 12.84
C THR A 21 -19.27 10.00 11.60
N PRO A 22 -20.52 10.49 11.66
CA PRO A 22 -21.38 10.61 10.48
C PRO A 22 -20.73 11.41 9.34
N ALA A 23 -19.95 12.44 9.66
CA ALA A 23 -19.24 13.26 8.68
C ALA A 23 -18.14 12.44 7.98
N VAL A 24 -17.32 11.68 8.73
CA VAL A 24 -16.28 10.80 8.19
C VAL A 24 -16.90 9.71 7.31
N LYS A 25 -17.98 9.05 7.77
CA LYS A 25 -18.69 8.05 6.98
C LYS A 25 -19.20 8.62 5.66
N LYS A 26 -19.73 9.84 5.65
CA LYS A 26 -20.17 10.53 4.43
C LYS A 26 -18.99 10.80 3.47
N GLN A 27 -17.83 11.19 3.99
CA GLN A 27 -16.63 11.42 3.19
C GLN A 27 -16.10 10.10 2.57
N ILE A 28 -16.13 8.99 3.31
CA ILE A 28 -15.75 7.66 2.80
C ILE A 28 -16.70 7.25 1.67
N GLN A 29 -18.02 7.42 1.85
CA GLN A 29 -19.02 7.11 0.81
C GLN A 29 -18.84 7.98 -0.43
N ALA A 30 -18.52 9.27 -0.28
CA ALA A 30 -18.25 10.18 -1.39
C ALA A 30 -17.02 9.76 -2.22
N GLN A 31 -16.14 8.94 -1.67
CA GLN A 31 -15.00 8.32 -2.36
C GLN A 31 -15.33 6.93 -2.90
N HIS A 32 -16.60 6.54 -2.93
CA HIS A 32 -17.08 5.23 -3.39
C HIS A 32 -16.44 4.04 -2.65
N MET A 33 -16.06 4.23 -1.39
CA MET A 33 -15.47 3.19 -0.55
C MET A 33 -16.47 2.70 0.50
N SER A 34 -16.45 1.41 0.80
CA SER A 34 -17.05 0.88 2.02
C SER A 34 -16.16 1.21 3.23
N ILE A 35 -16.73 1.18 4.45
CA ILE A 35 -15.92 1.33 5.67
C ILE A 35 -14.87 0.23 5.76
N HIS A 36 -15.21 -0.99 5.33
CA HIS A 36 -14.31 -2.13 5.30
C HIS A 36 -13.10 -1.86 4.38
N ASP A 37 -13.34 -1.41 3.14
CA ASP A 37 -12.28 -1.10 2.19
C ASP A 37 -11.40 0.06 2.67
N PHE A 38 -12.04 1.08 3.25
CA PHE A 38 -11.34 2.22 3.85
C PHE A 38 -10.36 1.78 4.95
N VAL A 39 -10.82 0.94 5.89
CA VAL A 39 -9.98 0.43 6.98
C VAL A 39 -8.92 -0.53 6.45
N THR A 40 -9.25 -1.35 5.45
CA THR A 40 -8.32 -2.25 4.79
C THR A 40 -7.18 -1.48 4.12
N LEU A 41 -7.49 -0.45 3.33
CA LEU A 41 -6.47 0.40 2.71
C LEU A 41 -5.63 1.13 3.76
N ALA A 42 -6.27 1.68 4.80
CA ALA A 42 -5.56 2.36 5.90
C ALA A 42 -4.59 1.43 6.64
N SER A 43 -4.94 0.14 6.78
CA SER A 43 -4.07 -0.86 7.40
C SER A 43 -2.81 -1.16 6.58
N ILE A 44 -2.90 -1.05 5.25
CA ILE A 44 -1.74 -1.16 4.36
C ILE A 44 -0.88 0.09 4.49
N VAL A 45 -1.46 1.29 4.35
CA VAL A 45 -0.76 2.57 4.51
C VAL A 45 -0.05 2.68 5.85
N GLU A 46 -0.65 2.16 6.95
CA GLU A 46 -0.02 2.10 8.28
C GLU A 46 1.33 1.40 8.25
N ARG A 47 1.46 0.36 7.42
CA ARG A 47 2.63 -0.52 7.36
C ARG A 47 3.66 -0.10 6.31
N GLU A 48 3.32 0.80 5.40
CA GLU A 48 4.19 1.21 4.28
C GLU A 48 5.04 2.43 4.58
N SER A 49 4.73 3.21 5.61
CA SER A 49 5.45 4.46 5.86
C SER A 49 5.99 4.55 7.27
N LEU A 50 7.26 4.89 7.37
CA LEU A 50 7.90 5.27 8.63
C LEU A 50 7.49 6.70 9.02
N TYR A 51 7.36 7.60 8.03
CA TYR A 51 7.04 9.01 8.23
C TYR A 51 5.58 9.33 7.92
N ASP A 52 4.94 10.05 8.83
CA ASP A 52 3.53 10.44 8.67
C ASP A 52 3.30 11.35 7.46
N ALA A 53 4.32 12.15 7.07
CA ALA A 53 4.23 13.06 5.95
C ALA A 53 4.05 12.35 4.59
N ASP A 54 4.56 11.13 4.44
CA ASP A 54 4.48 10.37 3.19
C ASP A 54 3.13 9.65 3.02
N ARG A 55 2.41 9.42 4.13
CA ARG A 55 1.18 8.60 4.14
C ARG A 55 0.09 9.11 3.18
N PRO A 56 -0.19 10.42 3.06
CA PRO A 56 -1.20 10.90 2.11
C PRO A 56 -0.86 10.60 0.65
N THR A 57 0.43 10.75 0.28
CA THR A 57 0.91 10.45 -1.07
C THR A 57 0.88 8.95 -1.35
N ILE A 58 1.32 8.09 -0.39
CA ILE A 58 1.22 6.62 -0.49
C ILE A 58 -0.25 6.19 -0.67
N ALA A 59 -1.16 6.76 0.12
CA ALA A 59 -2.59 6.49 -0.03
C ALA A 59 -3.11 6.89 -1.41
N GLY A 60 -2.62 8.01 -1.95
CA GLY A 60 -2.92 8.46 -3.31
C GLY A 60 -2.43 7.47 -4.37
N VAL A 61 -1.18 7.01 -4.26
CA VAL A 61 -0.60 5.98 -5.15
C VAL A 61 -1.46 4.71 -5.14
N PHE A 62 -1.82 4.19 -3.97
CA PHE A 62 -2.63 2.98 -3.88
C PHE A 62 -4.03 3.18 -4.46
N LYS A 63 -4.69 4.31 -4.20
CA LYS A 63 -5.99 4.61 -4.83
C LYS A 63 -5.89 4.69 -6.35
N LYS A 64 -4.83 5.32 -6.87
CA LYS A 64 -4.58 5.38 -8.30
C LYS A 64 -4.36 3.99 -8.90
N ARG A 65 -3.56 3.15 -8.25
CA ARG A 65 -3.39 1.75 -8.66
C ARG A 65 -4.71 0.98 -8.67
N LEU A 66 -5.52 1.10 -7.62
CA LEU A 66 -6.84 0.49 -7.56
C LEU A 66 -7.75 0.94 -8.71
N ALA A 67 -7.80 2.24 -8.98
CA ALA A 67 -8.60 2.80 -10.06
C ALA A 67 -8.20 2.28 -11.45
N HIS A 68 -6.90 1.98 -11.65
CA HIS A 68 -6.38 1.43 -12.91
C HIS A 68 -6.32 -0.11 -12.95
N GLY A 69 -6.81 -0.80 -11.91
CA GLY A 69 -6.74 -2.27 -11.83
C GLY A 69 -5.31 -2.81 -11.73
N ILE A 70 -4.37 -1.98 -11.27
CA ILE A 70 -2.97 -2.36 -11.02
C ILE A 70 -2.90 -3.03 -9.65
N PRO A 71 -2.21 -4.19 -9.50
CA PRO A 71 -1.97 -4.81 -8.20
C PRO A 71 -1.26 -3.85 -7.25
N LEU A 72 -1.60 -3.87 -5.95
CA LEU A 72 -1.00 -2.95 -4.98
C LEU A 72 0.49 -3.25 -4.74
N GLN A 73 0.89 -4.52 -4.77
CA GLN A 73 2.28 -4.98 -4.61
C GLN A 73 2.94 -4.46 -3.32
N SER A 74 2.21 -4.59 -2.22
CA SER A 74 2.66 -4.16 -0.90
C SER A 74 3.37 -5.32 -0.18
N ASP A 75 4.63 -5.11 0.23
CA ASP A 75 5.43 -6.07 1.00
C ASP A 75 4.82 -6.33 2.38
N ALA A 76 4.11 -5.34 2.93
CA ALA A 76 3.38 -5.51 4.19
C ALA A 76 2.33 -6.62 4.11
N THR A 77 1.71 -6.82 2.93
CA THR A 77 0.73 -7.89 2.72
C THR A 77 1.40 -9.27 2.68
N ILE A 78 2.64 -9.37 2.19
CA ILE A 78 3.45 -10.60 2.24
C ILE A 78 3.81 -10.93 3.68
N SER A 79 4.28 -9.96 4.45
CA SER A 79 4.57 -10.14 5.88
C SER A 79 3.33 -10.64 6.64
N TYR A 80 2.14 -10.13 6.31
CA TYR A 80 0.88 -10.61 6.87
C TYR A 80 0.59 -12.08 6.53
N VAL A 81 0.78 -12.48 5.27
CA VAL A 81 0.61 -13.87 4.82
C VAL A 81 1.57 -14.82 5.51
N LEU A 82 2.81 -14.39 5.72
CA LEU A 82 3.84 -15.17 6.42
C LEU A 82 3.63 -15.23 7.94
N GLY A 83 2.85 -14.30 8.52
CA GLY A 83 2.60 -14.22 9.96
C GLY A 83 3.74 -13.60 10.77
N TYR A 84 4.73 -13.02 10.12
CA TYR A 84 5.83 -12.29 10.75
C TYR A 84 6.33 -11.17 9.84
N ALA A 85 6.94 -10.13 10.43
CA ALA A 85 7.57 -9.06 9.67
C ALA A 85 8.83 -9.62 8.98
N LYS A 86 8.89 -9.49 7.66
CA LYS A 86 10.03 -9.88 6.85
C LYS A 86 10.69 -8.62 6.32
N GLU A 87 11.95 -8.42 6.69
CA GLU A 87 12.71 -7.23 6.34
C GLU A 87 12.98 -7.15 4.82
N ASN A 88 13.25 -8.30 4.20
CA ASN A 88 13.50 -8.40 2.76
C ASN A 88 12.57 -9.46 2.15
N VAL A 89 11.54 -9.01 1.46
CA VAL A 89 10.62 -9.88 0.71
C VAL A 89 11.31 -10.34 -0.57
N SER A 90 11.43 -11.66 -0.75
CA SER A 90 12.04 -12.25 -1.95
C SER A 90 11.03 -12.41 -3.08
N ILE A 91 11.51 -12.60 -4.32
CA ILE A 91 10.65 -12.90 -5.47
C ILE A 91 9.80 -14.17 -5.22
N GLY A 92 10.36 -15.18 -4.54
CA GLY A 92 9.58 -16.37 -4.17
C GLY A 92 8.42 -16.07 -3.24
N ASP A 93 8.58 -15.13 -2.28
CA ASP A 93 7.52 -14.73 -1.38
C ASP A 93 6.38 -14.01 -2.13
N THR A 94 6.70 -13.22 -3.17
CA THR A 94 5.68 -12.51 -3.96
C THR A 94 4.80 -13.45 -4.79
N GLN A 95 5.17 -14.72 -4.91
CA GLN A 95 4.40 -15.74 -5.64
C GLN A 95 3.50 -16.60 -4.73
N LEU A 96 3.51 -16.37 -3.41
CA LEU A 96 2.68 -17.08 -2.47
C LEU A 96 1.18 -16.95 -2.83
N GLN A 97 0.51 -18.09 -2.91
CA GLN A 97 -0.92 -18.13 -3.24
C GLN A 97 -1.76 -17.80 -2.00
N SER A 98 -2.20 -16.57 -1.91
CA SER A 98 -3.06 -16.07 -0.84
C SER A 98 -3.93 -14.92 -1.35
N PRO A 99 -5.19 -14.82 -0.96
CA PRO A 99 -6.02 -13.66 -1.29
C PRO A 99 -5.52 -12.35 -0.65
N TYR A 100 -4.65 -12.44 0.35
CA TYR A 100 -3.98 -11.29 0.95
C TYR A 100 -2.72 -10.86 0.18
N ASN A 101 -2.17 -11.70 -0.71
CA ASN A 101 -1.01 -11.34 -1.48
C ASN A 101 -1.37 -10.38 -2.62
N THR A 102 -1.06 -9.10 -2.44
CA THR A 102 -1.35 -8.04 -3.41
C THR A 102 -0.37 -7.98 -4.60
N TYR A 103 0.57 -8.90 -4.71
CA TYR A 103 1.38 -9.11 -5.92
C TYR A 103 0.66 -9.97 -6.95
N VAL A 104 -0.12 -10.97 -6.51
CA VAL A 104 -0.84 -11.91 -7.39
C VAL A 104 -2.33 -11.57 -7.48
N SER A 105 -2.89 -10.91 -6.47
CA SER A 105 -4.30 -10.53 -6.42
C SER A 105 -4.46 -9.04 -6.73
N LYS A 106 -5.39 -8.70 -7.63
CA LYS A 106 -5.77 -7.31 -7.91
C LYS A 106 -6.77 -6.82 -6.86
N GLY A 107 -6.76 -5.51 -6.62
CA GLY A 107 -7.68 -4.90 -5.65
C GLY A 107 -7.16 -4.94 -4.22
N LEU A 108 -8.05 -4.66 -3.28
CA LEU A 108 -7.76 -4.76 -1.85
C LEU A 108 -7.80 -6.23 -1.39
N PRO A 109 -7.00 -6.60 -0.39
CA PRO A 109 -7.12 -7.91 0.24
C PRO A 109 -8.48 -8.05 0.96
N PRO A 110 -8.88 -9.27 1.36
CA PRO A 110 -10.19 -9.54 2.00
C PRO A 110 -10.46 -8.76 3.28
N GLY A 111 -9.43 -8.20 3.90
CA GLY A 111 -9.56 -7.41 5.12
C GLY A 111 -8.25 -6.77 5.56
N PRO A 112 -8.31 -6.01 6.66
CA PRO A 112 -7.14 -5.30 7.19
C PRO A 112 -5.99 -6.24 7.56
N ILE A 113 -4.74 -5.80 7.33
CA ILE A 113 -3.51 -6.52 7.69
C ILE A 113 -2.87 -6.01 8.99
N ALA A 114 -3.40 -4.92 9.52
CA ALA A 114 -2.99 -4.31 10.78
C ALA A 114 -4.16 -3.51 11.38
N ASN A 115 -4.00 -3.04 12.60
CA ASN A 115 -4.92 -2.06 13.18
C ASN A 115 -4.41 -0.65 12.86
N PRO A 116 -5.05 0.09 11.93
CA PRO A 116 -4.55 1.40 11.52
C PRO A 116 -4.75 2.44 12.62
N GLY A 117 -3.74 3.28 12.84
CA GLY A 117 -3.83 4.44 13.67
C GLY A 117 -4.57 5.60 12.99
N LYS A 118 -4.89 6.65 13.77
CA LYS A 118 -5.61 7.82 13.25
C LYS A 118 -4.90 8.46 12.06
N LYS A 119 -3.57 8.51 12.05
CA LYS A 119 -2.78 9.14 10.98
C LYS A 119 -2.92 8.39 9.64
N ALA A 120 -2.95 7.07 9.65
CA ALA A 120 -3.19 6.28 8.44
C ALA A 120 -4.65 6.40 7.96
N LEU A 121 -5.61 6.42 8.89
CA LEU A 121 -7.01 6.69 8.55
C LEU A 121 -7.19 8.08 7.92
N ASP A 122 -6.61 9.11 8.52
CA ASP A 122 -6.65 10.48 7.99
C ASP A 122 -5.97 10.56 6.61
N ALA A 123 -4.84 9.88 6.42
CA ALA A 123 -4.12 9.84 5.15
C ALA A 123 -4.95 9.22 4.02
N VAL A 124 -5.70 8.16 4.29
CA VAL A 124 -6.61 7.59 3.29
C VAL A 124 -7.82 8.50 3.05
N LEU A 125 -8.37 9.12 4.10
CA LEU A 125 -9.52 10.02 3.99
C LEU A 125 -9.17 11.29 3.19
N HIS A 126 -7.94 11.79 3.34
CA HIS A 126 -7.43 13.02 2.74
C HIS A 126 -6.19 12.73 1.88
N SER A 127 -6.22 11.62 1.13
CA SER A 127 -5.12 11.26 0.23
C SER A 127 -4.86 12.34 -0.80
N GLU A 128 -3.59 12.52 -1.16
CA GLU A 128 -3.23 13.39 -2.26
C GLU A 128 -3.74 12.84 -3.59
N ASP A 129 -4.26 13.72 -4.44
CA ASP A 129 -4.47 13.42 -5.85
C ASP A 129 -3.11 13.49 -6.55
N THR A 130 -2.57 12.35 -6.93
CA THR A 130 -1.21 12.23 -7.46
C THR A 130 -1.17 11.45 -8.76
N ASP A 131 -0.16 11.75 -9.59
CA ASP A 131 0.16 10.97 -10.78
C ASP A 131 1.16 9.84 -10.52
N TYR A 132 1.64 9.71 -9.30
CA TYR A 132 2.59 8.65 -8.96
C TYR A 132 1.92 7.28 -8.94
N LEU A 133 2.65 6.28 -9.45
CA LEU A 133 2.25 4.86 -9.44
C LEU A 133 3.24 4.00 -8.66
N TYR A 134 4.41 4.51 -8.35
CA TYR A 134 5.51 3.78 -7.69
C TYR A 134 6.11 4.62 -6.58
N PHE A 135 6.66 3.94 -5.59
CA PHE A 135 7.50 4.55 -4.57
C PHE A 135 8.55 3.56 -4.07
N VAL A 136 9.63 4.06 -3.54
CA VAL A 136 10.70 3.29 -2.91
C VAL A 136 11.21 4.08 -1.71
N ALA A 137 11.39 3.40 -0.57
CA ALA A 137 12.01 4.02 0.59
C ALA A 137 13.52 4.09 0.41
N ASP A 138 14.15 5.19 0.82
CA ASP A 138 15.60 5.27 0.98
C ASP A 138 16.07 4.65 2.31
N LYS A 139 17.39 4.72 2.59
CA LYS A 139 18.01 4.15 3.80
C LYS A 139 17.55 4.83 5.09
N ASP A 140 17.13 6.07 4.99
CA ASP A 140 16.59 6.85 6.11
C ASP A 140 15.08 6.61 6.28
N GLY A 141 14.46 5.87 5.35
CA GLY A 141 13.04 5.50 5.35
C GLY A 141 12.11 6.53 4.72
N HIS A 142 12.65 7.54 4.03
CA HIS A 142 11.86 8.49 3.24
C HIS A 142 11.47 7.89 1.89
N ASN A 143 10.23 8.11 1.45
CA ASN A 143 9.73 7.58 0.21
C ASN A 143 10.01 8.52 -0.96
N HIS A 144 10.57 7.96 -2.04
CA HIS A 144 10.75 8.59 -3.33
C HIS A 144 9.68 8.11 -4.28
N PHE A 145 8.92 9.04 -4.87
CA PHE A 145 7.74 8.73 -5.68
C PHE A 145 8.05 8.89 -7.16
N SER A 146 7.53 7.99 -8.00
CA SER A 146 7.76 7.97 -9.44
C SER A 146 6.45 7.74 -10.19
N LYS A 147 6.32 8.35 -11.39
CA LYS A 147 5.13 8.20 -12.25
C LYS A 147 5.24 6.95 -13.11
N THR A 148 6.42 6.66 -13.60
CA THR A 148 6.71 5.54 -14.51
C THR A 148 7.60 4.50 -13.85
N TYR A 149 7.53 3.27 -14.35
CA TYR A 149 8.41 2.20 -13.89
C TYR A 149 9.89 2.49 -14.19
N ALA A 150 10.18 3.15 -15.33
CA ALA A 150 11.54 3.55 -15.67
C ALA A 150 12.13 4.56 -14.67
N GLU A 151 11.36 5.56 -14.26
CA GLU A 151 11.75 6.49 -13.19
C GLU A 151 11.97 5.77 -11.87
N HIS A 152 11.08 4.82 -11.52
CA HIS A 152 11.21 4.02 -10.32
C HIS A 152 12.50 3.21 -10.30
N LEU A 153 12.84 2.52 -11.40
CA LEU A 153 14.09 1.78 -11.51
C LEU A 153 15.32 2.68 -11.38
N ALA A 154 15.28 3.89 -11.95
CA ALA A 154 16.36 4.86 -11.82
C ALA A 154 16.54 5.34 -10.36
N GLU A 155 15.45 5.55 -9.62
CA GLU A 155 15.52 5.88 -8.18
C GLU A 155 16.05 4.70 -7.35
N VAL A 156 15.61 3.46 -7.63
CA VAL A 156 16.14 2.25 -6.98
C VAL A 156 17.64 2.11 -7.21
N GLU A 157 18.12 2.29 -8.46
CA GLU A 157 19.54 2.24 -8.79
C GLU A 157 20.34 3.32 -8.06
N LYS A 158 19.80 4.55 -7.98
CA LYS A 158 20.43 5.65 -7.26
C LYS A 158 20.55 5.39 -5.77
N ILE A 159 19.51 4.81 -5.14
CA ILE A 159 19.46 4.55 -3.70
C ILE A 159 20.29 3.33 -3.31
N TYR A 160 20.20 2.24 -4.09
CA TYR A 160 20.73 0.92 -3.74
C TYR A 160 21.85 0.44 -4.66
N GLY A 161 22.02 1.00 -5.88
CA GLY A 161 22.96 0.51 -6.89
C GLY A 161 24.42 0.59 -6.46
N ALA A 162 24.80 1.58 -5.66
CA ALA A 162 26.16 1.72 -5.14
C ALA A 162 26.54 0.58 -4.15
N GLU A 163 25.59 -0.05 -3.50
CA GLU A 163 25.82 -1.21 -2.61
C GLU A 163 25.99 -2.51 -3.39
N GLN A 164 25.26 -2.67 -4.49
CA GLN A 164 25.45 -3.84 -5.37
C GLN A 164 26.83 -3.81 -6.04
N ALA A 165 27.37 -2.64 -6.34
CA ALA A 165 28.72 -2.48 -6.86
C ALA A 165 29.82 -2.73 -5.81
N SER A 166 29.54 -2.45 -4.53
CA SER A 166 30.48 -2.65 -3.42
C SER A 166 30.38 -4.04 -2.77
N ALA A 167 29.25 -4.72 -2.93
CA ALA A 167 29.01 -6.07 -2.42
C ALA A 167 29.48 -7.21 -3.35
N GLY A 168 30.37 -6.91 -4.30
CA GLY A 168 31.01 -7.86 -5.21
C GLY A 168 31.83 -8.96 -4.54
N SER A 169 31.63 -9.22 -3.26
CA SER A 169 32.12 -10.40 -2.54
C SER A 169 31.31 -10.56 -1.26
N SER A 170 30.50 -11.57 -1.23
CA SER A 170 29.75 -12.13 -0.10
C SER A 170 28.57 -11.31 0.46
N ASN A 171 27.43 -11.85 0.18
CA ASN A 171 26.10 -11.64 0.76
C ASN A 171 25.20 -10.59 0.08
N GLN A 172 24.20 -11.14 -0.61
CA GLN A 172 23.19 -10.46 -1.38
C GLN A 172 22.28 -9.61 -0.49
N GLY A 173 22.54 -8.32 -0.41
CA GLY A 173 21.52 -7.31 -0.12
C GLY A 173 20.62 -7.22 -1.35
N GLN A 174 19.51 -7.96 -1.37
CA GLN A 174 18.52 -7.88 -2.44
C GLN A 174 17.79 -6.54 -2.34
N ALA A 175 17.76 -5.79 -3.46
CA ALA A 175 16.81 -4.70 -3.61
C ALA A 175 15.38 -5.20 -3.27
N PRO A 176 14.51 -4.33 -2.73
CA PRO A 176 13.12 -4.70 -2.43
C PRO A 176 12.46 -5.42 -3.61
N ALA A 177 11.58 -6.39 -3.36
CA ALA A 177 10.93 -7.20 -4.40
C ALA A 177 10.27 -6.35 -5.49
N LEU A 178 9.80 -5.14 -5.15
CA LEU A 178 9.29 -4.14 -6.08
C LEU A 178 10.32 -3.69 -7.14
N ALA A 179 11.61 -3.70 -6.81
CA ALA A 179 12.68 -3.35 -7.76
C ALA A 179 13.01 -4.52 -8.71
N GLN A 180 12.65 -5.76 -8.35
CA GLN A 180 12.97 -6.96 -9.09
C GLN A 180 11.78 -7.58 -9.82
N ALA A 181 10.56 -7.23 -9.45
CA ALA A 181 9.35 -7.63 -10.15
C ALA A 181 9.23 -6.80 -11.44
N GLY A 182 9.82 -7.31 -12.52
CA GLY A 182 9.62 -6.74 -13.86
C GLY A 182 8.12 -6.68 -14.20
N PRO A 183 7.70 -5.71 -15.03
CA PRO A 183 6.30 -5.54 -15.35
C PRO A 183 5.84 -6.72 -16.23
N ASN A 184 5.01 -7.59 -15.68
CA ASN A 184 4.11 -8.40 -16.50
C ASN A 184 2.90 -7.57 -16.97
N TYR A 185 2.98 -6.24 -16.89
CA TYR A 185 1.92 -5.33 -17.30
C TYR A 185 2.54 -4.23 -18.17
N ASP A 186 2.27 -4.34 -19.45
CA ASP A 186 2.56 -3.32 -20.45
C ASP A 186 1.64 -2.11 -20.22
N VAL A 187 2.11 -1.13 -19.45
CA VAL A 187 1.37 0.12 -19.18
C VAL A 187 1.33 1.01 -20.43
N ALA A 188 2.09 0.66 -21.47
CA ALA A 188 2.16 1.42 -22.72
C ALA A 188 0.97 1.18 -23.70
N ALA A 189 0.10 0.21 -23.40
CA ALA A 189 -0.99 -0.19 -24.32
C ALA A 189 -2.40 0.23 -23.89
N THR A 190 -2.59 0.95 -22.80
CA THR A 190 -3.91 1.50 -22.45
C THR A 190 -3.95 2.98 -22.77
N SER A 191 -4.37 3.31 -24.00
CA SER A 191 -5.11 4.54 -24.28
C SER A 191 -6.16 4.73 -23.19
N GLU A 192 -6.26 5.96 -22.65
CA GLU A 192 -7.22 6.32 -21.59
C GLU A 192 -8.58 5.65 -21.82
N PRO A 193 -9.10 4.85 -20.89
CA PRO A 193 -10.48 4.40 -21.02
C PRO A 193 -11.40 5.57 -20.69
N ASP A 194 -12.21 5.97 -21.68
CA ASP A 194 -13.36 6.85 -21.51
C ASP A 194 -14.28 6.29 -20.42
N TYR A 195 -14.21 6.82 -19.22
CA TYR A 195 -15.17 6.55 -18.17
C TYR A 195 -16.46 7.31 -18.41
N ASN A 196 -17.31 6.76 -19.28
CA ASN A 196 -18.71 7.12 -19.33
C ASN A 196 -19.44 6.40 -18.18
N TYR A 197 -19.63 7.10 -17.07
CA TYR A 197 -20.56 6.70 -16.03
C TYR A 197 -21.99 6.87 -16.57
N SER A 198 -22.51 5.81 -17.17
CA SER A 198 -23.93 5.67 -17.40
C SER A 198 -24.61 5.40 -16.07
N SER A 199 -25.36 6.39 -15.57
CA SER A 199 -26.33 6.25 -14.53
C SER A 199 -27.37 5.18 -14.93
N ALA A 200 -27.36 4.03 -14.25
CA ALA A 200 -28.49 3.11 -14.24
C ALA A 200 -29.32 3.38 -13.00
N GLU A 201 -30.39 4.17 -13.18
CA GLU A 201 -31.55 4.19 -12.29
C GLU A 201 -32.32 2.88 -12.48
N ALA A 202 -32.57 2.18 -11.38
CA ALA A 202 -33.79 1.44 -11.09
C ALA A 202 -33.73 0.94 -9.64
#